data_a185788bf2f375be67b4efc7e4de98d2
#
_entry.id   a185788bf2f375be67b4efc7e4de98d2
#
_cell.length_a   1.000
_cell.length_b   1.000
_cell.length_c   1.000
_cell.angle_alpha   90.00
_cell.angle_beta   90.00
_cell.angle_gamma   90.00
#
_symmetry.space_group_name_H-M   'P 1'
#
loop_
_entity.id
_entity.type
_entity.pdbx_description
1 polymer ?
#
loop_
_entity_poly.entity_id
_entity_poly.type
_entity_poly.pdbx_seq_one_letter_code
_entity_poly.pdbx_strand_id
1 'polypeptide(L)'
;MILKDFNEFKTLQGTTLEPSPWLQVEQKMIDHFAAATKDYQWIHVDQERAKLESPYKSTIAHGFLSIALIPKFLNDVLVVSSLKMGYNYGLEEVRFPHPVVEGALLRGLVHIESAEDQKFNSLKIVWKVTIEIKGVRKPACVARMITIVYE
;
A
#
# COMPACT_ATOMS: atom_id res chain seq x y z
N MET A 1 14.69 -4.29 -6.49
CA MET A 1 15.43 -5.58 -6.31
C MET A 1 14.76 -6.65 -7.14
N ILE A 2 15.52 -7.55 -7.78
CA ILE A 2 14.98 -8.69 -8.54
C ILE A 2 15.59 -9.96 -7.94
N LEU A 3 14.73 -10.90 -7.56
CA LEU A 3 15.10 -12.21 -7.03
C LEU A 3 14.74 -13.28 -8.04
N LYS A 4 15.47 -14.39 -8.01
CA LYS A 4 15.26 -15.52 -8.91
C LYS A 4 14.01 -16.33 -8.51
N ASP A 5 13.93 -16.72 -7.25
CA ASP A 5 12.96 -17.70 -6.76
C ASP A 5 12.64 -17.49 -5.26
N PHE A 6 11.76 -18.33 -4.72
CA PHE A 6 11.37 -18.30 -3.32
C PHE A 6 12.50 -18.62 -2.34
N ASN A 7 13.55 -19.35 -2.75
CA ASN A 7 14.68 -19.62 -1.87
C ASN A 7 15.46 -18.31 -1.62
N GLU A 8 15.71 -17.54 -2.67
CA GLU A 8 16.29 -16.20 -2.51
C GLU A 8 15.40 -15.29 -1.69
N PHE A 9 14.06 -15.31 -1.96
CA PHE A 9 13.11 -14.50 -1.21
C PHE A 9 13.16 -14.78 0.31
N LYS A 10 13.19 -16.04 0.71
CA LYS A 10 13.25 -16.45 2.13
C LYS A 10 14.47 -15.90 2.87
N THR A 11 15.56 -15.62 2.16
CA THR A 11 16.77 -15.02 2.78
C THR A 11 16.53 -13.58 3.26
N LEU A 12 15.49 -12.92 2.75
CA LEU A 12 15.13 -11.55 3.14
C LEU A 12 14.20 -11.48 4.36
N GLN A 13 13.80 -12.62 4.92
CA GLN A 13 12.98 -12.60 6.14
C GLN A 13 13.66 -11.81 7.26
N GLY A 14 12.90 -10.97 7.94
CA GLY A 14 13.39 -10.08 8.99
C GLY A 14 14.10 -8.82 8.48
N THR A 15 14.12 -8.58 7.16
CA THR A 15 14.78 -7.39 6.59
C THR A 15 13.77 -6.31 6.20
N THR A 16 14.24 -5.07 6.17
CA THR A 16 13.51 -3.93 5.62
C THR A 16 14.09 -3.59 4.25
N LEU A 17 13.23 -3.48 3.27
CA LEU A 17 13.60 -3.14 1.90
C LEU A 17 13.85 -1.63 1.76
N GLU A 18 14.54 -1.24 0.67
CA GLU A 18 14.64 0.18 0.31
C GLU A 18 13.24 0.78 0.09
N PRO A 19 13.03 2.05 0.45
CA PRO A 19 11.75 2.71 0.24
C PRO A 19 11.34 2.70 -1.24
N SER A 20 10.04 2.58 -1.51
CA SER A 20 9.55 2.71 -2.88
C SER A 20 9.77 4.14 -3.43
N PRO A 21 9.73 4.33 -4.74
CA PRO A 21 9.60 5.66 -5.32
C PRO A 21 8.36 6.39 -4.78
N TRP A 22 8.40 7.73 -4.82
CA TRP A 22 7.26 8.56 -4.47
C TRP A 22 6.17 8.46 -5.54
N LEU A 23 4.92 8.33 -5.09
CA LEU A 23 3.72 8.33 -5.92
C LEU A 23 2.84 9.51 -5.52
N GLN A 24 2.45 10.34 -6.48
CA GLN A 24 1.49 11.41 -6.23
C GLN A 24 0.06 10.87 -6.25
N VAL A 25 -0.73 11.24 -5.24
CA VAL A 25 -2.16 10.92 -5.17
C VAL A 25 -2.96 12.09 -5.73
N GLU A 26 -3.28 12.00 -7.01
CA GLU A 26 -4.04 13.00 -7.74
C GLU A 26 -5.56 12.80 -7.55
N GLN A 27 -6.36 13.87 -7.72
CA GLN A 27 -7.82 13.79 -7.66
C GLN A 27 -8.39 12.71 -8.57
N LYS A 28 -7.85 12.56 -9.78
CA LYS A 28 -8.27 11.52 -10.73
C LYS A 28 -8.16 10.09 -10.16
N MET A 29 -7.12 9.82 -9.37
CA MET A 29 -6.95 8.52 -8.69
C MET A 29 -8.03 8.32 -7.63
N ILE A 30 -8.34 9.36 -6.86
CA ILE A 30 -9.40 9.34 -5.84
C ILE A 30 -10.77 9.13 -6.50
N ASP A 31 -11.06 9.84 -7.59
CA ASP A 31 -12.32 9.71 -8.34
C ASP A 31 -12.50 8.30 -8.92
N HIS A 32 -11.44 7.70 -9.46
CA HIS A 32 -11.48 6.31 -9.95
C HIS A 32 -11.74 5.32 -8.82
N PHE A 33 -11.16 5.53 -7.65
CA PHE A 33 -11.39 4.69 -6.49
C PHE A 33 -12.84 4.84 -5.99
N ALA A 34 -13.34 6.07 -5.90
CA ALA A 34 -14.74 6.36 -5.55
C ALA A 34 -15.71 5.66 -6.53
N ALA A 35 -15.43 5.74 -7.83
CA ALA A 35 -16.24 5.08 -8.86
C ALA A 35 -16.25 3.55 -8.74
N ALA A 36 -15.08 2.95 -8.45
CA ALA A 36 -14.93 1.50 -8.29
C ALA A 36 -15.65 0.98 -7.04
N THR A 37 -15.59 1.72 -5.93
CA THR A 37 -16.12 1.31 -4.63
C THR A 37 -17.53 1.84 -4.35
N LYS A 38 -18.01 2.79 -5.16
CA LYS A 38 -19.27 3.54 -4.96
C LYS A 38 -19.29 4.41 -3.70
N ASP A 39 -18.12 4.74 -3.16
CA ASP A 39 -17.97 5.66 -2.05
C ASP A 39 -17.72 7.09 -2.56
N TYR A 40 -18.83 7.83 -2.73
CA TYR A 40 -18.84 9.20 -3.23
C TYR A 40 -19.02 10.24 -2.11
N GLN A 41 -18.52 9.96 -0.91
CA GLN A 41 -18.56 10.96 0.15
C GLN A 41 -17.89 12.26 -0.33
N TRP A 42 -18.53 13.41 -0.07
CA TRP A 42 -18.09 14.71 -0.60
C TRP A 42 -16.63 15.05 -0.28
N ILE A 43 -16.12 14.60 0.87
CA ILE A 43 -14.74 14.86 1.29
C ILE A 43 -13.70 14.28 0.32
N HIS A 44 -14.10 13.35 -0.54
CA HIS A 44 -13.24 12.71 -1.53
C HIS A 44 -13.41 13.29 -2.93
N VAL A 45 -14.64 13.67 -3.32
CA VAL A 45 -14.97 13.95 -4.73
C VAL A 45 -15.42 15.38 -5.01
N ASP A 46 -15.82 16.15 -4.01
CA ASP A 46 -16.28 17.54 -4.20
C ASP A 46 -15.19 18.54 -3.81
N GLN A 47 -14.35 18.90 -4.79
CA GLN A 47 -13.22 19.80 -4.57
C GLN A 47 -13.66 21.21 -4.16
N GLU A 48 -14.76 21.72 -4.71
CA GLU A 48 -15.24 23.06 -4.37
C GLU A 48 -15.77 23.13 -2.94
N ARG A 49 -16.58 22.16 -2.56
CA ARG A 49 -17.04 22.02 -1.18
C ARG A 49 -15.89 21.81 -0.21
N ALA A 50 -14.90 20.97 -0.59
CA ALA A 50 -13.75 20.69 0.26
C ALA A 50 -12.90 21.92 0.54
N LYS A 51 -12.73 22.83 -0.42
CA LYS A 51 -12.04 24.11 -0.21
C LYS A 51 -12.72 24.98 0.86
N LEU A 52 -14.04 24.92 0.93
CA LEU A 52 -14.82 25.75 1.86
C LEU A 52 -14.97 25.08 3.23
N GLU A 53 -15.37 23.81 3.28
CA GLU A 53 -15.84 23.13 4.48
C GLU A 53 -14.82 22.18 5.10
N SER A 54 -13.88 21.60 4.28
CA SER A 54 -12.89 20.67 4.81
C SER A 54 -11.86 21.38 5.69
N PRO A 55 -11.48 20.79 6.84
CA PRO A 55 -10.38 21.31 7.66
C PRO A 55 -9.04 21.28 6.93
N TYR A 56 -8.92 20.48 5.87
CA TYR A 56 -7.71 20.38 5.04
C TYR A 56 -7.72 21.33 3.84
N LYS A 57 -8.84 22.06 3.60
CA LYS A 57 -9.03 22.97 2.45
C LYS A 57 -8.81 22.30 1.09
N SER A 58 -8.97 20.99 1.05
CA SER A 58 -8.85 20.13 -0.13
C SER A 58 -9.61 18.83 0.10
N THR A 59 -9.80 18.05 -0.94
CA THR A 59 -10.24 16.67 -0.83
C THR A 59 -9.16 15.79 -0.21
N ILE A 60 -9.58 14.68 0.35
CA ILE A 60 -8.68 13.64 0.89
C ILE A 60 -8.95 12.30 0.23
N ALA A 61 -7.93 11.48 0.09
CA ALA A 61 -8.08 10.11 -0.37
C ALA A 61 -8.83 9.25 0.66
N HIS A 62 -9.54 8.24 0.16
CA HIS A 62 -10.10 7.19 1.00
C HIS A 62 -8.95 6.47 1.74
N GLY A 63 -9.13 6.14 3.00
CA GLY A 63 -8.16 5.33 3.73
C GLY A 63 -7.90 3.99 3.03
N PHE A 64 -8.96 3.37 2.50
CA PHE A 64 -8.86 2.12 1.74
C PHE A 64 -8.06 2.26 0.43
N LEU A 65 -7.99 3.43 -0.19
CA LEU A 65 -7.09 3.67 -1.32
C LEU A 65 -5.63 3.49 -0.90
N SER A 66 -5.25 3.97 0.28
CA SER A 66 -3.89 3.78 0.80
C SER A 66 -3.53 2.30 0.94
N ILE A 67 -4.43 1.47 1.47
CA ILE A 67 -4.20 0.01 1.53
C ILE A 67 -4.11 -0.59 0.11
N ALA A 68 -4.98 -0.17 -0.80
CA ALA A 68 -5.01 -0.67 -2.16
C ALA A 68 -3.72 -0.34 -2.95
N LEU A 69 -2.96 0.66 -2.53
CA LEU A 69 -1.65 1.01 -3.10
C LEU A 69 -0.50 0.12 -2.60
N ILE A 70 -0.67 -0.65 -1.53
CA ILE A 70 0.40 -1.52 -1.00
C ILE A 70 1.00 -2.43 -2.09
N PRO A 71 0.22 -3.17 -2.90
CA PRO A 71 0.79 -4.01 -3.95
C PRO A 71 1.64 -3.24 -4.96
N LYS A 72 1.27 -2.00 -5.29
CA LYS A 72 2.07 -1.13 -6.16
C LYS A 72 3.44 -0.85 -5.52
N PHE A 73 3.49 -0.47 -4.25
CA PHE A 73 4.74 -0.20 -3.54
C PHE A 73 5.60 -1.46 -3.38
N LEU A 74 4.99 -2.63 -3.15
CA LEU A 74 5.70 -3.91 -3.13
C LEU A 74 6.36 -4.20 -4.47
N ASN A 75 5.63 -4.08 -5.57
CA ASN A 75 6.14 -4.32 -6.92
C ASN A 75 7.25 -3.35 -7.33
N ASP A 76 7.24 -2.13 -6.80
CA ASP A 76 8.29 -1.15 -7.08
C ASP A 76 9.64 -1.53 -6.43
N VAL A 77 9.61 -2.21 -5.30
CA VAL A 77 10.83 -2.50 -4.51
C VAL A 77 11.34 -3.93 -4.71
N LEU A 78 10.44 -4.87 -5.04
CA LEU A 78 10.77 -6.29 -5.11
C LEU A 78 9.99 -7.00 -6.21
N VAL A 79 10.72 -7.76 -7.03
CA VAL A 79 10.18 -8.65 -8.05
C VAL A 79 10.80 -10.02 -7.85
N VAL A 80 9.98 -11.08 -7.86
CA VAL A 80 10.46 -12.48 -7.85
C VAL A 80 10.17 -13.08 -9.21
N SER A 81 11.21 -13.49 -9.93
CA SER A 81 11.13 -13.91 -11.34
C SER A 81 10.31 -15.20 -11.54
N SER A 82 10.34 -16.10 -10.58
CA SER A 82 9.59 -17.37 -10.62
C SER A 82 8.13 -17.24 -10.21
N LEU A 83 7.72 -16.07 -9.68
CA LEU A 83 6.36 -15.82 -9.21
C LEU A 83 5.35 -15.98 -10.35
N LYS A 84 4.40 -16.90 -10.19
CA LYS A 84 3.29 -17.11 -11.15
C LYS A 84 2.04 -16.33 -10.78
N MET A 85 1.69 -16.31 -9.50
CA MET A 85 0.53 -15.59 -9.00
C MET A 85 0.63 -15.33 -7.49
N GLY A 86 -0.10 -14.34 -7.04
CA GLY A 86 -0.24 -14.03 -5.63
C GLY A 86 -1.57 -13.33 -5.35
N TYR A 87 -2.06 -13.45 -4.13
CA TYR A 87 -3.26 -12.75 -3.70
C TYR A 87 -3.14 -12.26 -2.26
N ASN A 88 -3.88 -11.22 -1.96
CA ASN A 88 -4.00 -10.70 -0.60
C ASN A 88 -4.88 -11.67 0.20
N TYR A 89 -4.29 -12.31 1.22
CA TYR A 89 -4.99 -13.26 2.06
C TYR A 89 -5.70 -12.56 3.22
N GLY A 90 -5.11 -11.52 3.77
CA GLY A 90 -5.71 -10.79 4.88
C GLY A 90 -4.88 -9.61 5.38
N LEU A 91 -5.49 -8.91 6.32
CA LEU A 91 -4.89 -7.81 7.07
C LEU A 91 -5.12 -8.09 8.56
N GLU A 92 -4.08 -8.08 9.38
CA GLU A 92 -4.21 -8.29 10.82
C GLU A 92 -4.32 -6.98 11.59
N GLU A 93 -3.57 -5.98 11.18
CA GLU A 93 -3.59 -4.65 11.78
C GLU A 93 -3.60 -3.59 10.69
N VAL A 94 -4.52 -2.63 10.79
CA VAL A 94 -4.57 -1.48 9.89
C VAL A 94 -4.92 -0.24 10.69
N ARG A 95 -4.18 0.84 10.48
CA ARG A 95 -4.47 2.17 11.02
C ARG A 95 -4.17 3.22 9.97
N PHE A 96 -4.92 4.30 9.99
CA PHE A 96 -4.77 5.49 9.14
C PHE A 96 -4.46 6.70 10.03
N PRO A 97 -3.22 6.89 10.49
CA PRO A 97 -2.89 7.93 11.47
C PRO A 97 -3.03 9.35 10.94
N HIS A 98 -2.94 9.54 9.61
CA HIS A 98 -3.07 10.84 8.97
C HIS A 98 -3.80 10.73 7.63
N PRO A 99 -4.75 11.64 7.32
CA PRO A 99 -5.38 11.69 6.01
C PRO A 99 -4.40 12.06 4.91
N VAL A 100 -4.65 11.55 3.71
CA VAL A 100 -3.89 11.87 2.50
C VAL A 100 -4.64 12.94 1.75
N VAL A 101 -4.13 14.16 1.79
CA VAL A 101 -4.67 15.28 1.03
C VAL A 101 -4.37 15.08 -0.46
N GLU A 102 -5.29 15.47 -1.34
CA GLU A 102 -5.09 15.47 -2.78
C GLU A 102 -3.77 16.18 -3.14
N GLY A 103 -3.01 15.61 -4.08
CA GLY A 103 -1.69 16.09 -4.48
C GLY A 103 -0.52 15.59 -3.61
N ALA A 104 -0.79 14.96 -2.46
CA ALA A 104 0.26 14.45 -1.58
C ALA A 104 1.09 13.36 -2.26
N LEU A 105 2.38 13.29 -1.89
CA LEU A 105 3.30 12.26 -2.33
C LEU A 105 3.40 11.17 -1.27
N LEU A 106 3.16 9.91 -1.66
CA LEU A 106 3.24 8.72 -0.83
C LEU A 106 4.40 7.83 -1.24
N ARG A 107 4.98 7.09 -0.29
CA ARG A 107 5.86 5.95 -0.55
C ARG A 107 5.67 4.84 0.47
N GLY A 108 5.96 3.61 0.06
CA GLY A 108 5.92 2.45 0.94
C GLY A 108 7.29 2.18 1.57
N LEU A 109 7.29 1.94 2.89
CA LEU A 109 8.37 1.29 3.62
C LEU A 109 7.90 -0.12 3.92
N VAL A 110 8.67 -1.12 3.48
CA VAL A 110 8.29 -2.53 3.53
C VAL A 110 9.29 -3.32 4.38
N HIS A 111 8.77 -4.02 5.38
CA HIS A 111 9.53 -5.00 6.16
C HIS A 111 8.94 -6.39 5.95
N ILE A 112 9.78 -7.37 5.65
CA ILE A 112 9.38 -8.77 5.49
C ILE A 112 9.45 -9.44 6.85
N GLU A 113 8.30 -9.59 7.51
CA GLU A 113 8.24 -10.14 8.87
C GLU A 113 8.44 -11.65 8.86
N SER A 114 7.76 -12.38 7.97
CA SER A 114 7.96 -13.81 7.77
C SER A 114 7.66 -14.26 6.35
N ALA A 115 8.24 -15.40 5.97
CA ALA A 115 7.99 -16.10 4.72
C ALA A 115 8.01 -17.61 4.98
N GLU A 116 6.84 -18.22 5.01
CA GLU A 116 6.64 -19.60 5.42
C GLU A 116 6.19 -20.46 4.25
N ASP A 117 6.87 -21.58 4.03
CA ASP A 117 6.46 -22.57 3.02
C ASP A 117 5.06 -23.10 3.32
N GLN A 118 4.24 -23.18 2.30
CA GLN A 118 2.90 -23.74 2.31
C GLN A 118 2.80 -24.87 1.30
N LYS A 119 1.65 -25.55 1.27
CA LYS A 119 1.39 -26.59 0.26
C LYS A 119 1.37 -26.00 -1.16
N PHE A 120 1.55 -26.88 -2.18
CA PHE A 120 1.45 -26.52 -3.59
C PHE A 120 2.47 -25.49 -4.09
N ASN A 121 3.70 -25.58 -3.58
CA ASN A 121 4.79 -24.67 -3.95
C ASN A 121 4.41 -23.20 -3.77
N SER A 122 3.92 -22.85 -2.56
CA SER A 122 3.52 -21.52 -2.21
C SER A 122 4.19 -21.02 -0.93
N LEU A 123 4.25 -19.70 -0.79
CA LEU A 123 4.68 -19.02 0.44
C LEU A 123 3.53 -18.21 1.02
N LYS A 124 3.37 -18.28 2.33
CA LYS A 124 2.64 -17.29 3.12
C LYS A 124 3.63 -16.24 3.58
N ILE A 125 3.42 -15.00 3.18
CA ILE A 125 4.30 -13.89 3.52
C ILE A 125 3.55 -12.92 4.40
N VAL A 126 4.17 -12.51 5.50
CA VAL A 126 3.68 -11.44 6.37
C VAL A 126 4.54 -10.20 6.14
N TRP A 127 3.87 -9.13 5.74
CA TRP A 127 4.47 -7.85 5.45
C TRP A 127 4.07 -6.83 6.51
N LYS A 128 5.03 -6.07 7.01
CA LYS A 128 4.79 -4.87 7.79
C LYS A 128 5.02 -3.66 6.88
N VAL A 129 3.95 -2.93 6.58
CA VAL A 129 4.01 -1.83 5.62
C VAL A 129 3.65 -0.53 6.30
N THR A 130 4.49 0.49 6.10
CA THR A 130 4.21 1.87 6.48
C THR A 130 4.16 2.72 5.23
N ILE A 131 3.05 3.43 5.01
CA ILE A 131 2.93 4.38 3.90
C ILE A 131 3.19 5.77 4.43
N GLU A 132 4.32 6.35 4.03
CA GLU A 132 4.72 7.70 4.41
C GLU A 132 4.08 8.75 3.50
N ILE A 133 3.85 9.94 4.07
CA ILE A 133 3.45 11.15 3.33
C ILE A 133 4.66 12.10 3.36
N LYS A 134 5.10 12.57 2.21
CA LYS A 134 6.24 13.48 2.10
C LYS A 134 5.98 14.76 2.90
N GLY A 135 6.92 15.07 3.80
CA GLY A 135 6.83 16.27 4.65
C GLY A 135 5.89 16.16 5.85
N VAL A 136 5.26 14.99 6.08
CA VAL A 136 4.36 14.77 7.21
C VAL A 136 4.95 13.70 8.12
N ARG A 137 4.99 13.97 9.44
CA ARG A 137 5.58 13.04 10.42
C ARG A 137 4.74 11.77 10.61
N LYS A 138 3.40 11.90 10.61
CA LYS A 138 2.50 10.75 10.79
C LYS A 138 2.29 10.06 9.44
N PRO A 139 2.36 8.72 9.38
CA PRO A 139 2.11 7.99 8.13
C PRO A 139 0.63 8.06 7.72
N ALA A 140 0.37 7.87 6.43
CA ALA A 140 -0.96 7.70 5.88
C ALA A 140 -1.60 6.39 6.32
N CYS A 141 -0.79 5.33 6.37
CA CYS A 141 -1.23 3.99 6.72
C CYS A 141 -0.10 3.21 7.36
N VAL A 142 -0.44 2.39 8.35
CA VAL A 142 0.37 1.28 8.82
C VAL A 142 -0.46 0.02 8.75
N ALA A 143 0.09 -1.04 8.16
CA ALA A 143 -0.62 -2.28 7.97
C ALA A 143 0.28 -3.49 8.19
N ARG A 144 -0.28 -4.56 8.73
CA ARG A 144 0.29 -5.90 8.74
C ARG A 144 -0.52 -6.75 7.79
N MET A 145 0.03 -6.99 6.59
CA MET A 145 -0.65 -7.65 5.48
C MET A 145 -0.11 -9.06 5.29
N ILE A 146 -0.99 -9.97 4.93
CA ILE A 146 -0.66 -11.36 4.60
C ILE A 146 -0.97 -11.60 3.12
N THR A 147 0.01 -12.14 2.40
CA THR A 147 -0.18 -12.61 1.03
C THR A 147 0.16 -14.10 0.92
N ILE A 148 -0.53 -14.78 0.01
CA ILE A 148 -0.14 -16.11 -0.45
C ILE A 148 0.32 -15.98 -1.89
N VAL A 149 1.53 -16.48 -2.16
CA VAL A 149 2.16 -16.39 -3.49
C VAL A 149 2.57 -17.80 -3.95
N TYR A 150 2.57 -18.03 -5.26
CA TYR A 150 2.84 -19.31 -5.90
C TYR A 150 3.99 -19.20 -6.92
N GLU A 151 4.82 -20.22 -6.92
CA GLU A 151 5.93 -20.39 -7.85
C GLU A 151 5.63 -21.45 -8.93
#